data_ab2bb4c850172e4783f58044f7e99118
#
_entry.id   ab2bb4c850172e4783f58044f7e99118
#
_cell.length_a   1.000
_cell.length_b   1.000
_cell.length_c   1.000
_cell.angle_alpha   90.00
_cell.angle_beta   90.00
_cell.angle_gamma   90.00
#
_symmetry.space_group_name_H-M   'P 1'
#
loop_
_entity.id
_entity.type
_entity.pdbx_description
1 polymer ?
#
loop_
_entity_poly.entity_id
_entity_poly.type
_entity_poly.pdbx_seq_one_letter_code
_entity_poly.pdbx_strand_id
1 'polypeptide(L)'
;MYSQGYRFDIKKFQFVETGGIYIKAFPEEVHLYIDDEYINKTSFFTRDILVQNLLPENYNIRIEKDGYHFWKKNLEIESKKATEAKYIILFKENNNFDSIENNISAFYPNDNQIIFLNNLNELFLYRSSGINKILNSTQVPDNIENISFLSNENIIVKTSTGLYYLLDIENKKTKLIRSFNINTKNINNRNNKLVYQFNNSIYEIDPKEDSPKLLSRDKVNAFTVENNSIIALRKRNIVRIYDIIREEELLYSFENYNDNYDYQIVFIEKELFIIENNKNLYFLNRENNTFENKINSQEELKYTSFFNEILFYDNHNIWLMPLKRYESPFFKDAYSIINIKTFDRKVDDIKWLNGDYFVFTLDNELHISEIDNRDKLNIFSLNKNDTSNIFFNGNTKDLYILDDNNFLKTEKLIP
;
A
#
# COMPACT_ATOMS: atom_id res chain seq x y z
N MET A 1 4.77 -37.35 -33.41
CA MET A 1 3.59 -36.62 -32.88
C MET A 1 3.75 -36.23 -31.42
N TYR A 2 4.04 -37.11 -30.47
CA TYR A 2 4.27 -36.72 -29.07
C TYR A 2 5.40 -35.70 -28.89
N SER A 3 6.51 -35.87 -29.59
CA SER A 3 7.63 -34.92 -29.58
C SER A 3 7.34 -33.56 -30.25
N GLN A 4 6.17 -33.42 -30.88
CA GLN A 4 5.73 -32.22 -31.58
C GLN A 4 4.60 -31.50 -30.82
N GLY A 5 4.31 -31.90 -29.56
CA GLY A 5 3.29 -31.27 -28.73
C GLY A 5 1.85 -31.70 -29.09
N TYR A 6 1.65 -32.89 -29.64
CA TYR A 6 0.31 -33.45 -29.88
C TYR A 6 0.03 -34.60 -28.93
N ARG A 7 -1.18 -34.64 -28.38
CA ARG A 7 -1.71 -35.75 -27.57
C ARG A 7 -3.04 -36.20 -28.15
N PHE A 8 -3.33 -37.51 -28.05
CA PHE A 8 -4.64 -38.02 -28.41
C PHE A 8 -5.64 -37.74 -27.30
N ASP A 9 -6.65 -36.91 -27.60
CA ASP A 9 -7.75 -36.63 -26.71
C ASP A 9 -8.79 -37.75 -26.80
N ILE A 10 -8.87 -38.58 -25.78
CA ILE A 10 -9.80 -39.71 -25.70
C ILE A 10 -11.26 -39.25 -25.70
N LYS A 11 -11.56 -38.09 -25.11
CA LYS A 11 -12.92 -37.51 -25.04
C LYS A 11 -13.42 -37.06 -26.40
N LYS A 12 -12.53 -36.50 -27.22
CA LYS A 12 -12.83 -35.96 -28.56
C LYS A 12 -12.46 -36.90 -29.70
N PHE A 13 -11.81 -38.02 -29.39
CA PHE A 13 -11.30 -38.99 -30.37
C PHE A 13 -10.45 -38.38 -31.50
N GLN A 14 -9.61 -37.40 -31.14
CA GLN A 14 -8.74 -36.72 -32.12
C GLN A 14 -7.38 -36.34 -31.50
N PHE A 15 -6.39 -36.10 -32.37
CA PHE A 15 -5.14 -35.51 -31.94
C PHE A 15 -5.32 -33.99 -31.73
N VAL A 16 -4.98 -33.51 -30.55
CA VAL A 16 -5.02 -32.09 -30.20
C VAL A 16 -3.63 -31.59 -29.84
N GLU A 17 -3.39 -30.33 -30.11
CA GLU A 17 -2.17 -29.66 -29.68
C GLU A 17 -2.22 -29.46 -28.15
N THR A 18 -1.11 -29.71 -27.50
CA THR A 18 -1.00 -29.62 -26.05
C THR A 18 -0.42 -28.28 -25.64
N GLY A 19 -0.64 -27.92 -24.39
CA GLY A 19 0.04 -26.84 -23.69
C GLY A 19 0.89 -27.36 -22.53
N GLY A 20 1.24 -26.49 -21.64
CA GLY A 20 1.96 -26.80 -20.41
C GLY A 20 1.70 -25.82 -19.31
N ILE A 21 2.23 -26.10 -18.13
CA ILE A 21 2.23 -25.16 -17.01
C ILE A 21 3.66 -25.01 -16.47
N TYR A 22 4.08 -23.76 -16.28
CA TYR A 22 5.32 -23.41 -15.63
C TYR A 22 5.02 -22.86 -14.23
N ILE A 23 5.57 -23.52 -13.23
CA ILE A 23 5.36 -23.20 -11.82
C ILE A 23 6.69 -22.80 -11.19
N LYS A 24 6.71 -21.68 -10.46
CA LYS A 24 7.84 -21.27 -9.63
C LYS A 24 7.33 -20.87 -8.25
N ALA A 25 7.83 -21.57 -7.21
CA ALA A 25 7.35 -21.40 -5.85
C ALA A 25 8.48 -21.30 -4.81
N PHE A 26 8.21 -20.61 -3.72
CA PHE A 26 9.02 -20.54 -2.51
C PHE A 26 8.19 -21.09 -1.33
N PRO A 27 8.79 -21.83 -0.39
CA PRO A 27 10.20 -22.27 -0.36
C PRO A 27 10.52 -23.32 -1.43
N GLU A 28 11.76 -23.78 -1.47
CA GLU A 28 12.21 -24.88 -2.32
C GLU A 28 11.54 -26.21 -1.91
N GLU A 29 11.61 -27.19 -2.82
CA GLU A 29 11.10 -28.55 -2.61
C GLU A 29 9.61 -28.63 -2.21
N VAL A 30 8.78 -27.77 -2.81
CA VAL A 30 7.32 -27.87 -2.68
C VAL A 30 6.78 -28.97 -3.60
N HIS A 31 5.75 -29.67 -3.16
CA HIS A 31 5.09 -30.73 -3.89
C HIS A 31 4.01 -30.17 -4.80
N LEU A 32 4.01 -30.58 -6.07
CA LEU A 32 3.02 -30.22 -7.08
C LEU A 32 2.04 -31.35 -7.29
N TYR A 33 0.76 -31.03 -7.26
CA TYR A 33 -0.35 -31.89 -7.65
C TYR A 33 -1.16 -31.21 -8.77
N ILE A 34 -1.62 -32.03 -9.72
CA ILE A 34 -2.55 -31.65 -10.78
C ILE A 34 -3.74 -32.60 -10.70
N ASP A 35 -4.96 -32.07 -10.52
CA ASP A 35 -6.19 -32.84 -10.31
C ASP A 35 -6.05 -33.88 -9.20
N ASP A 36 -5.39 -33.48 -8.09
CA ASP A 36 -5.05 -34.27 -6.92
C ASP A 36 -4.04 -35.43 -7.16
N GLU A 37 -3.51 -35.57 -8.38
CA GLU A 37 -2.43 -36.51 -8.67
C GLU A 37 -1.07 -35.85 -8.40
N TYR A 38 -0.20 -36.53 -7.64
CA TYR A 38 1.16 -36.08 -7.42
C TYR A 38 1.98 -36.12 -8.71
N ILE A 39 2.57 -35.01 -9.11
CA ILE A 39 3.36 -34.88 -10.31
C ILE A 39 4.86 -34.93 -10.02
N ASN A 40 5.33 -34.03 -9.17
CA ASN A 40 6.75 -33.87 -8.83
C ASN A 40 6.91 -32.87 -7.67
N LYS A 41 8.16 -32.63 -7.26
CA LYS A 41 8.53 -31.52 -6.40
C LYS A 41 9.42 -30.50 -7.12
N THR A 42 9.38 -29.23 -6.70
CA THR A 42 10.26 -28.20 -7.24
C THR A 42 11.73 -28.52 -6.92
N SER A 43 12.61 -28.12 -7.82
CA SER A 43 14.06 -28.21 -7.60
C SER A 43 14.50 -27.37 -6.39
N PHE A 44 15.47 -27.84 -5.65
CA PHE A 44 16.11 -27.08 -4.57
C PHE A 44 16.78 -25.80 -5.08
N PHE A 45 17.40 -25.83 -6.27
CA PHE A 45 18.14 -24.67 -6.79
C PHE A 45 17.28 -23.70 -7.59
N THR A 46 16.46 -24.21 -8.54
CA THR A 46 15.71 -23.35 -9.45
C THR A 46 14.30 -23.03 -8.94
N ARG A 47 13.78 -23.84 -7.99
CA ARG A 47 12.46 -23.68 -7.36
C ARG A 47 11.32 -23.72 -8.36
N ASP A 48 11.52 -24.36 -9.51
CA ASP A 48 10.55 -24.43 -10.60
C ASP A 48 10.26 -25.84 -11.08
N ILE A 49 9.14 -25.99 -11.78
CA ILE A 49 8.72 -27.17 -12.52
C ILE A 49 8.05 -26.72 -13.81
N LEU A 50 8.39 -27.39 -14.92
CA LEU A 50 7.65 -27.28 -16.16
C LEU A 50 6.95 -28.62 -16.44
N VAL A 51 5.61 -28.61 -16.44
CA VAL A 51 4.81 -29.78 -16.89
C VAL A 51 4.34 -29.53 -18.31
N GLN A 52 4.69 -30.43 -19.19
CA GLN A 52 4.36 -30.35 -20.62
C GLN A 52 3.32 -31.38 -21.02
N ASN A 53 2.82 -31.29 -22.26
CA ASN A 53 1.89 -32.23 -22.87
C ASN A 53 0.54 -32.34 -22.12
N LEU A 54 0.07 -31.28 -21.53
CA LEU A 54 -1.27 -31.17 -20.94
C LEU A 54 -2.29 -30.87 -22.06
N LEU A 55 -3.46 -31.48 -22.00
CA LEU A 55 -4.57 -31.12 -22.88
C LEU A 55 -5.04 -29.68 -22.59
N PRO A 56 -5.59 -28.98 -23.60
CA PRO A 56 -6.11 -27.61 -23.36
C PRO A 56 -7.46 -27.69 -22.63
N GLU A 57 -7.40 -27.73 -21.33
CA GLU A 57 -8.54 -27.72 -20.39
C GLU A 57 -8.16 -27.08 -19.07
N ASN A 58 -9.12 -26.92 -18.14
CA ASN A 58 -8.85 -26.42 -16.82
C ASN A 58 -8.33 -27.53 -15.91
N TYR A 59 -7.29 -27.23 -15.16
CA TYR A 59 -6.66 -28.11 -14.20
C TYR A 59 -6.67 -27.50 -12.80
N ASN A 60 -6.95 -28.33 -11.80
CA ASN A 60 -6.78 -27.98 -10.41
C ASN A 60 -5.31 -28.16 -10.02
N ILE A 61 -4.63 -27.04 -9.82
CA ILE A 61 -3.22 -27.01 -9.44
C ILE A 61 -3.12 -26.79 -7.94
N ARG A 62 -2.43 -27.67 -7.22
CA ARG A 62 -2.17 -27.54 -5.78
C ARG A 62 -0.68 -27.68 -5.51
N ILE A 63 -0.17 -26.76 -4.69
CA ILE A 63 1.23 -26.70 -4.26
C ILE A 63 1.23 -26.74 -2.74
N GLU A 64 2.02 -27.63 -2.15
CA GLU A 64 2.06 -27.81 -0.70
C GLU A 64 3.45 -28.16 -0.20
N LYS A 65 3.69 -27.85 1.07
CA LYS A 65 4.84 -28.26 1.86
C LYS A 65 4.43 -28.35 3.32
N ASP A 66 4.95 -29.36 4.05
CA ASP A 66 4.66 -29.56 5.47
C ASP A 66 5.00 -28.30 6.30
N GLY A 67 4.05 -27.89 7.16
CA GLY A 67 4.15 -26.72 8.02
C GLY A 67 3.85 -25.38 7.30
N TYR A 68 3.36 -25.44 6.07
CA TYR A 68 2.98 -24.28 5.28
C TYR A 68 1.54 -24.40 4.79
N HIS A 69 0.85 -23.27 4.69
CA HIS A 69 -0.43 -23.20 3.99
C HIS A 69 -0.25 -23.60 2.53
N PHE A 70 -1.13 -24.45 2.00
CA PHE A 70 -1.10 -24.83 0.60
C PHE A 70 -1.63 -23.70 -0.29
N TRP A 71 -1.11 -23.63 -1.52
CA TRP A 71 -1.62 -22.76 -2.57
C TRP A 71 -2.42 -23.61 -3.59
N LYS A 72 -3.59 -23.13 -4.03
CA LYS A 72 -4.46 -23.88 -4.93
C LYS A 72 -5.19 -22.94 -5.90
N LYS A 73 -5.20 -23.31 -7.21
CA LYS A 73 -5.97 -22.61 -8.25
C LYS A 73 -6.45 -23.55 -9.35
N ASN A 74 -7.58 -23.22 -9.96
CA ASN A 74 -7.99 -23.76 -11.25
C ASN A 74 -7.41 -22.88 -12.35
N LEU A 75 -6.52 -23.41 -13.16
CA LEU A 75 -5.87 -22.67 -14.23
C LEU A 75 -6.16 -23.32 -15.58
N GLU A 76 -6.50 -22.48 -16.56
CA GLU A 76 -6.70 -22.90 -17.94
C GLU A 76 -5.34 -23.12 -18.63
N ILE A 77 -5.19 -24.25 -19.28
CA ILE A 77 -4.06 -24.55 -20.15
C ILE A 77 -4.50 -24.33 -21.60
N GLU A 78 -3.81 -23.45 -22.30
CA GLU A 78 -4.03 -23.17 -23.70
C GLU A 78 -3.08 -24.00 -24.60
N SER A 79 -3.55 -24.36 -25.80
CA SER A 79 -2.70 -25.01 -26.82
C SER A 79 -1.48 -24.16 -27.16
N LYS A 80 -0.32 -24.83 -27.31
CA LYS A 80 0.96 -24.20 -27.68
C LYS A 80 1.50 -23.14 -26.72
N LYS A 81 0.90 -22.98 -25.54
CA LYS A 81 1.32 -22.02 -24.55
C LYS A 81 1.71 -22.70 -23.23
N ALA A 82 2.55 -22.05 -22.49
CA ALA A 82 2.78 -22.38 -21.08
C ALA A 82 2.01 -21.40 -20.21
N THR A 83 1.00 -21.90 -19.49
CA THR A 83 0.34 -21.13 -18.44
C THR A 83 1.32 -20.92 -17.30
N GLU A 84 1.48 -19.69 -16.86
CA GLU A 84 2.45 -19.36 -15.84
C GLU A 84 1.79 -19.23 -14.47
N ALA A 85 2.37 -19.88 -13.46
CA ALA A 85 2.09 -19.70 -12.04
C ALA A 85 3.42 -19.42 -11.32
N LYS A 86 3.85 -18.17 -11.42
CA LYS A 86 5.12 -17.66 -10.88
C LYS A 86 4.89 -16.90 -9.58
N TYR A 87 6.00 -16.70 -8.86
CA TYR A 87 6.03 -15.90 -7.62
C TYR A 87 5.17 -16.45 -6.49
N ILE A 88 4.84 -17.75 -6.53
CA ILE A 88 4.07 -18.41 -5.49
C ILE A 88 4.90 -18.46 -4.21
N ILE A 89 4.36 -17.93 -3.11
CA ILE A 89 4.94 -18.02 -1.78
C ILE A 89 3.99 -18.82 -0.90
N LEU A 90 4.49 -19.91 -0.33
CA LEU A 90 3.78 -20.61 0.73
C LEU A 90 4.18 -19.98 2.07
N PHE A 91 3.19 -19.52 2.83
CA PHE A 91 3.38 -18.95 4.14
C PHE A 91 3.30 -20.04 5.22
N LYS A 92 4.09 -19.91 6.29
CA LYS A 92 4.04 -20.84 7.39
C LYS A 92 2.66 -20.83 8.06
N GLU A 93 2.19 -21.97 8.51
CA GLU A 93 0.95 -22.08 9.30
C GLU A 93 1.11 -21.44 10.68
N ASN A 94 2.32 -21.51 11.26
CA ASN A 94 2.65 -20.91 12.54
C ASN A 94 3.79 -19.90 12.33
N ASN A 95 3.48 -18.61 12.50
CA ASN A 95 4.43 -17.53 12.41
C ASN A 95 4.82 -17.06 13.82
N ASN A 96 6.11 -16.82 14.04
CA ASN A 96 6.60 -16.28 15.30
C ASN A 96 6.49 -14.75 15.30
N PHE A 97 6.03 -14.21 16.41
CA PHE A 97 5.93 -12.79 16.68
C PHE A 97 6.73 -12.48 17.95
N ASP A 98 7.81 -11.75 17.81
CA ASP A 98 8.63 -11.29 18.94
C ASP A 98 8.03 -10.02 19.51
N SER A 99 7.80 -9.99 20.83
CA SER A 99 7.35 -8.78 21.52
C SER A 99 8.52 -7.81 21.65
N ILE A 100 8.34 -6.59 21.14
CA ILE A 100 9.31 -5.50 21.25
C ILE A 100 9.01 -4.65 22.46
N GLU A 101 7.74 -4.24 22.63
CA GLU A 101 7.29 -3.38 23.72
C GLU A 101 5.79 -3.57 23.98
N ASN A 102 5.36 -3.27 25.21
CA ASN A 102 3.97 -3.40 25.65
C ASN A 102 3.39 -2.03 26.01
N ASN A 103 2.07 -1.96 26.20
CA ASN A 103 1.32 -0.74 26.51
C ASN A 103 1.47 0.39 25.47
N ILE A 104 1.52 -0.01 24.20
CA ILE A 104 1.60 0.89 23.06
C ILE A 104 0.20 1.17 22.52
N SER A 105 -0.13 2.45 22.32
CA SER A 105 -1.41 2.89 21.76
C SER A 105 -1.37 3.11 20.25
N ALA A 106 -0.21 3.48 19.70
CA ALA A 106 0.01 3.69 18.27
C ALA A 106 1.48 3.62 17.90
N PHE A 107 1.78 3.32 16.65
CA PHE A 107 3.12 3.49 16.12
C PHE A 107 3.12 4.19 14.75
N TYR A 108 4.20 4.89 14.46
CA TYR A 108 4.38 5.72 13.28
C TYR A 108 5.72 5.32 12.62
N PRO A 109 5.67 4.61 11.49
CA PRO A 109 6.88 4.14 10.83
C PRO A 109 7.45 5.19 9.87
N ASN A 110 8.78 5.13 9.73
CA ASN A 110 9.54 5.70 8.63
C ASN A 110 10.60 4.65 8.20
N ASP A 111 11.22 4.79 7.03
CA ASP A 111 12.09 3.78 6.41
C ASP A 111 13.08 3.09 7.36
N ASN A 112 13.70 3.84 8.26
CA ASN A 112 14.77 3.36 9.13
C ASN A 112 14.46 3.42 10.63
N GLN A 113 13.28 3.88 11.01
CA GLN A 113 12.92 4.08 12.41
C GLN A 113 11.41 4.03 12.61
N ILE A 114 10.99 3.62 13.80
CA ILE A 114 9.59 3.61 14.20
C ILE A 114 9.47 4.44 15.46
N ILE A 115 8.51 5.37 15.48
CA ILE A 115 8.12 6.07 16.70
C ILE A 115 6.87 5.40 17.22
N PHE A 116 6.84 5.06 18.49
CA PHE A 116 5.63 4.57 19.12
C PHE A 116 5.22 5.44 20.32
N LEU A 117 3.93 5.53 20.47
CA LEU A 117 3.22 6.23 21.53
C LEU A 117 2.72 5.21 22.54
N ASN A 118 3.05 5.38 23.81
CA ASN A 118 2.51 4.53 24.85
C ASN A 118 1.20 5.11 25.45
N ASN A 119 0.53 4.33 26.28
CA ASN A 119 -0.70 4.72 26.96
C ASN A 119 -0.53 5.88 27.99
N LEU A 120 0.70 6.27 28.31
CA LEU A 120 1.04 7.41 29.16
C LEU A 120 1.31 8.69 28.37
N ASN A 121 1.02 8.72 27.09
CA ASN A 121 1.28 9.86 26.18
C ASN A 121 2.77 10.20 26.05
N GLU A 122 3.64 9.20 26.07
CA GLU A 122 5.08 9.34 25.92
C GLU A 122 5.53 8.75 24.57
N LEU A 123 6.53 9.36 23.93
CA LEU A 123 7.07 8.89 22.66
C LEU A 123 8.42 8.21 22.84
N PHE A 124 8.56 7.11 22.11
CA PHE A 124 9.77 6.32 22.05
C PHE A 124 10.19 6.15 20.59
N LEU A 125 11.48 6.15 20.38
CA LEU A 125 12.11 5.86 19.11
C LEU A 125 12.70 4.46 19.14
N TYR A 126 12.26 3.62 18.20
CA TYR A 126 12.79 2.31 17.93
C TYR A 126 13.67 2.33 16.67
N ARG A 127 14.91 1.86 16.82
CA ARG A 127 15.89 1.62 15.75
C ARG A 127 16.55 0.27 15.96
N SER A 128 17.37 -0.18 15.01
CA SER A 128 18.19 -1.40 15.17
C SER A 128 19.09 -1.37 16.42
N SER A 129 19.46 -0.19 16.90
CA SER A 129 20.25 0.02 18.12
C SER A 129 19.47 -0.11 19.43
N GLY A 130 18.14 -0.23 19.36
CA GLY A 130 17.25 -0.35 20.53
C GLY A 130 16.18 0.72 20.64
N ILE A 131 15.59 0.82 21.83
CA ILE A 131 14.46 1.72 22.15
C ILE A 131 14.98 2.88 22.99
N ASN A 132 14.63 4.10 22.62
CA ASN A 132 14.98 5.31 23.35
C ASN A 132 13.76 6.20 23.54
N LYS A 133 13.50 6.64 24.78
CA LYS A 133 12.47 7.65 25.04
C LYS A 133 12.90 9.01 24.48
N ILE A 134 12.03 9.63 23.68
CA ILE A 134 12.27 10.92 23.03
C ILE A 134 11.36 12.05 23.51
N LEU A 135 10.23 11.71 24.14
CA LEU A 135 9.28 12.69 24.69
C LEU A 135 8.66 12.16 25.97
N ASN A 136 8.60 13.02 27.01
CA ASN A 136 7.83 12.77 28.22
C ASN A 136 6.44 13.40 28.13
N SER A 137 5.46 12.84 28.81
CA SER A 137 4.07 13.32 28.85
C SER A 137 3.91 14.79 29.30
N THR A 138 4.86 15.32 30.03
CA THR A 138 4.83 16.73 30.51
C THR A 138 5.28 17.76 29.47
N GLN A 139 5.92 17.34 28.37
CA GLN A 139 6.46 18.24 27.35
C GLN A 139 5.40 18.68 26.34
N VAL A 140 4.35 17.89 26.18
CA VAL A 140 3.17 18.20 25.36
C VAL A 140 1.94 18.02 26.26
N PRO A 141 1.22 19.09 26.60
CA PRO A 141 0.21 19.06 27.66
C PRO A 141 -1.05 18.28 27.33
N ASP A 142 -1.31 18.06 26.04
CA ASP A 142 -2.50 17.38 25.55
C ASP A 142 -2.17 15.98 24.99
N ASN A 143 -3.19 15.15 24.82
CA ASN A 143 -3.03 13.84 24.21
C ASN A 143 -2.54 13.97 22.77
N ILE A 144 -1.56 13.17 22.41
CA ILE A 144 -1.04 13.07 21.05
C ILE A 144 -2.06 12.33 20.19
N GLU A 145 -2.47 12.98 19.09
CA GLU A 145 -3.41 12.42 18.11
C GLU A 145 -2.70 11.82 16.92
N ASN A 146 -1.64 12.50 16.43
CA ASN A 146 -0.93 12.06 15.24
C ASN A 146 0.52 12.55 15.23
N ILE A 147 1.37 11.83 14.50
CA ILE A 147 2.78 12.17 14.29
C ILE A 147 3.09 12.10 12.79
N SER A 148 3.83 13.09 12.30
CA SER A 148 4.32 13.13 10.94
C SER A 148 5.81 13.41 10.91
N PHE A 149 6.56 12.67 10.12
CA PHE A 149 7.99 12.92 9.94
C PHE A 149 8.22 14.11 9.03
N LEU A 150 8.98 15.08 9.52
CA LEU A 150 9.52 16.17 8.70
C LEU A 150 10.89 15.78 8.13
N SER A 151 11.70 15.12 8.94
CA SER A 151 12.98 14.52 8.58
C SER A 151 13.28 13.36 9.53
N ASN A 152 14.44 12.71 9.38
CA ASN A 152 14.88 11.67 10.33
C ASN A 152 15.18 12.21 11.75
N GLU A 153 15.35 13.51 11.89
CA GLU A 153 15.69 14.20 13.15
C GLU A 153 14.52 14.97 13.74
N ASN A 154 13.52 15.32 12.93
CA ASN A 154 12.43 16.20 13.32
C ASN A 154 11.08 15.62 12.97
N ILE A 155 10.16 15.66 13.92
CA ILE A 155 8.76 15.25 13.71
C ILE A 155 7.80 16.36 14.11
N ILE A 156 6.64 16.33 13.51
CA ILE A 156 5.49 17.16 13.88
C ILE A 156 4.54 16.31 14.70
N VAL A 157 4.24 16.76 15.89
CA VAL A 157 3.30 16.14 16.82
C VAL A 157 2.02 16.98 16.82
N LYS A 158 0.89 16.36 16.44
CA LYS A 158 -0.45 16.95 16.52
C LYS A 158 -1.15 16.45 17.79
N THR A 159 -1.77 17.34 18.53
CA THR A 159 -2.54 16.99 19.72
C THR A 159 -4.05 16.95 19.45
N SER A 160 -4.80 16.30 20.33
CA SER A 160 -6.27 16.21 20.29
C SER A 160 -6.97 17.57 20.36
N THR A 161 -6.31 18.59 20.90
CA THR A 161 -6.81 19.98 20.93
C THR A 161 -6.48 20.77 19.67
N GLY A 162 -5.78 20.16 18.70
CA GLY A 162 -5.40 20.78 17.43
C GLY A 162 -4.15 21.65 17.51
N LEU A 163 -3.36 21.54 18.58
CA LEU A 163 -2.03 22.16 18.64
C LEU A 163 -0.99 21.30 17.93
N TYR A 164 0.03 21.96 17.41
CA TYR A 164 1.12 21.31 16.67
C TYR A 164 2.46 21.68 17.27
N TYR A 165 3.30 20.69 17.51
CA TYR A 165 4.64 20.84 18.05
C TYR A 165 5.68 20.29 17.09
N LEU A 166 6.79 21.01 16.91
CA LEU A 166 8.02 20.45 16.37
C LEU A 166 8.75 19.73 17.51
N LEU A 167 9.09 18.47 17.34
CA LEU A 167 9.98 17.72 18.23
C LEU A 167 11.30 17.44 17.51
N ASP A 168 12.39 17.94 18.06
CA ASP A 168 13.74 17.56 17.73
C ASP A 168 14.06 16.24 18.47
N ILE A 169 14.24 15.15 17.72
CA ILE A 169 14.39 13.81 18.26
C ILE A 169 15.70 13.66 19.04
N GLU A 170 16.79 14.23 18.53
CA GLU A 170 18.11 14.10 19.17
C GLU A 170 18.23 14.92 20.45
N ASN A 171 17.80 16.16 20.38
CA ASN A 171 17.87 17.07 21.51
C ASN A 171 16.69 16.91 22.49
N LYS A 172 15.67 16.13 22.13
CA LYS A 172 14.46 15.88 22.93
C LYS A 172 13.74 17.18 23.32
N LYS A 173 13.72 18.17 22.43
CA LYS A 173 13.13 19.48 22.63
C LYS A 173 11.89 19.66 21.79
N THR A 174 10.85 20.21 22.41
CA THR A 174 9.59 20.57 21.73
C THR A 174 9.50 22.08 21.55
N LYS A 175 8.94 22.48 20.40
CA LYS A 175 8.57 23.87 20.12
C LYS A 175 7.14 23.91 19.58
N LEU A 176 6.26 24.72 20.18
CA LEU A 176 4.91 24.95 19.67
C LEU A 176 4.97 25.71 18.33
N ILE A 177 4.28 25.21 17.31
CA ILE A 177 4.15 25.86 16.00
C ILE A 177 2.93 26.79 16.08
N ARG A 178 3.14 28.03 16.45
CA ARG A 178 2.06 29.01 16.77
C ARG A 178 1.19 29.40 15.58
N SER A 179 1.70 29.26 14.34
CA SER A 179 0.95 29.55 13.12
C SER A 179 -0.10 28.49 12.77
N PHE A 180 -0.06 27.33 13.41
CA PHE A 180 -1.02 26.25 13.21
C PHE A 180 -2.12 26.31 14.26
N ASN A 181 -3.34 25.96 13.82
CA ASN A 181 -4.50 25.80 14.68
C ASN A 181 -5.48 24.80 14.06
N ILE A 182 -6.65 24.63 14.67
CA ILE A 182 -7.68 23.66 14.24
C ILE A 182 -8.15 23.84 12.76
N ASN A 183 -7.98 25.04 12.19
CA ASN A 183 -8.33 25.34 10.79
C ASN A 183 -7.17 25.05 9.80
N THR A 184 -6.02 24.62 10.31
CA THR A 184 -4.89 24.23 9.46
C THR A 184 -5.17 22.89 8.80
N LYS A 185 -5.10 22.85 7.47
CA LYS A 185 -5.39 21.65 6.66
C LYS A 185 -4.23 21.35 5.71
N ASN A 186 -4.20 20.12 5.18
CA ASN A 186 -3.32 19.71 4.09
C ASN A 186 -1.84 20.09 4.35
N ILE A 187 -1.28 19.60 5.44
CA ILE A 187 0.12 19.86 5.79
C ILE A 187 1.03 18.94 4.97
N ASN A 188 1.94 19.53 4.21
CA ASN A 188 2.91 18.83 3.37
C ASN A 188 4.34 19.27 3.71
N ASN A 189 5.30 18.36 3.53
CA ASN A 189 6.72 18.68 3.65
C ASN A 189 7.27 19.16 2.30
N ARG A 190 8.06 20.26 2.32
CA ARG A 190 8.78 20.80 1.17
C ARG A 190 10.16 21.26 1.64
N ASN A 191 11.21 20.50 1.36
CA ASN A 191 12.59 20.83 1.77
C ASN A 191 12.72 21.14 3.28
N ASN A 192 12.19 20.28 4.14
CA ASN A 192 12.15 20.44 5.60
C ASN A 192 11.37 21.67 6.09
N LYS A 193 10.61 22.32 5.21
CA LYS A 193 9.60 23.31 5.56
C LYS A 193 8.23 22.71 5.44
N LEU A 194 7.27 23.28 6.17
CA LEU A 194 5.88 22.87 6.11
C LEU A 194 5.12 23.81 5.19
N VAL A 195 4.45 23.25 4.20
CA VAL A 195 3.47 23.94 3.37
C VAL A 195 2.09 23.50 3.84
N TYR A 196 1.23 24.47 4.12
CA TYR A 196 -0.09 24.19 4.69
C TYR A 196 -1.15 25.15 4.18
N GLN A 197 -2.40 24.71 4.26
CA GLN A 197 -3.56 25.51 3.92
C GLN A 197 -4.21 26.08 5.18
N PHE A 198 -4.47 27.38 5.15
CA PHE A 198 -5.21 28.08 6.17
C PHE A 198 -6.15 29.11 5.51
N ASN A 199 -7.46 29.07 5.84
CA ASN A 199 -8.48 29.93 5.25
C ASN A 199 -8.44 29.98 3.72
N ASN A 200 -8.26 28.83 3.07
CA ASN A 200 -8.13 28.66 1.61
C ASN A 200 -6.89 29.30 0.97
N SER A 201 -5.97 29.86 1.72
CA SER A 201 -4.66 30.34 1.27
C SER A 201 -3.57 29.32 1.60
N ILE A 202 -2.46 29.35 0.82
CA ILE A 202 -1.31 28.48 1.05
C ILE A 202 -0.20 29.27 1.71
N TYR A 203 0.38 28.72 2.75
CA TYR A 203 1.50 29.25 3.50
C TYR A 203 2.65 28.23 3.53
N GLU A 204 3.88 28.77 3.66
CA GLU A 204 5.09 27.99 3.96
C GLU A 204 5.71 28.50 5.26
N ILE A 205 6.17 27.59 6.10
CA ILE A 205 6.89 27.94 7.33
C ILE A 205 8.08 27.01 7.55
N ASP A 206 9.22 27.56 7.97
CA ASP A 206 10.22 26.78 8.69
C ASP A 206 9.68 26.54 10.10
N PRO A 207 9.49 25.30 10.56
CA PRO A 207 8.92 25.06 11.90
C PRO A 207 9.82 25.58 13.03
N LYS A 208 11.07 25.93 12.73
CA LYS A 208 11.98 26.59 13.68
C LYS A 208 11.73 28.09 13.81
N GLU A 209 10.96 28.68 12.88
CA GLU A 209 10.56 30.09 12.86
C GLU A 209 9.10 30.26 13.31
N ASP A 210 8.70 31.49 13.59
CA ASP A 210 7.30 31.82 13.97
C ASP A 210 6.55 32.61 12.89
N SER A 211 7.25 32.97 11.78
CA SER A 211 6.71 33.83 10.73
C SER A 211 6.47 33.04 9.43
N PRO A 212 5.22 32.66 9.14
CA PRO A 212 4.91 31.98 7.88
C PRO A 212 4.97 32.94 6.69
N LYS A 213 5.46 32.42 5.58
CA LYS A 213 5.44 33.09 4.27
C LYS A 213 4.14 32.72 3.54
N LEU A 214 3.37 33.72 3.12
CA LEU A 214 2.22 33.51 2.24
C LEU A 214 2.71 33.17 0.83
N LEU A 215 2.23 32.05 0.28
CA LEU A 215 2.56 31.61 -1.09
C LEU A 215 1.44 31.87 -2.09
N SER A 216 0.19 31.83 -1.65
CA SER A 216 -0.97 32.10 -2.50
C SER A 216 -2.14 32.66 -1.69
N ARG A 217 -2.76 33.73 -2.22
CA ARG A 217 -3.95 34.38 -1.64
C ARG A 217 -5.27 33.87 -2.24
N ASP A 218 -5.22 33.36 -3.46
CA ASP A 218 -6.43 32.93 -4.13
C ASP A 218 -6.96 31.64 -3.52
N LYS A 219 -8.28 31.46 -3.61
CA LYS A 219 -8.95 30.29 -3.05
C LYS A 219 -8.38 29.02 -3.67
N VAL A 220 -7.78 28.19 -2.80
CA VAL A 220 -7.30 26.86 -3.12
C VAL A 220 -8.25 25.83 -2.52
N ASN A 221 -8.71 24.87 -3.32
CA ASN A 221 -9.58 23.80 -2.85
C ASN A 221 -8.80 22.62 -2.29
N ALA A 222 -7.69 22.27 -2.93
CA ALA A 222 -6.74 21.27 -2.46
C ALA A 222 -5.36 21.57 -3.00
N PHE A 223 -4.31 21.08 -2.36
CA PHE A 223 -2.95 21.14 -2.89
C PHE A 223 -2.12 19.95 -2.43
N THR A 224 -1.03 19.72 -3.13
CA THR A 224 0.03 18.77 -2.77
C THR A 224 1.40 19.35 -3.14
N VAL A 225 2.46 18.72 -2.65
CA VAL A 225 3.84 19.06 -3.01
C VAL A 225 4.44 17.90 -3.79
N GLU A 226 4.88 18.17 -5.01
CA GLU A 226 5.54 17.20 -5.88
C GLU A 226 6.83 17.79 -6.43
N ASN A 227 7.97 17.12 -6.23
CA ASN A 227 9.30 17.56 -6.67
C ASN A 227 9.58 19.03 -6.31
N ASN A 228 9.31 19.42 -5.06
CA ASN A 228 9.42 20.79 -4.55
C ASN A 228 8.50 21.83 -5.23
N SER A 229 7.61 21.41 -6.10
CA SER A 229 6.57 22.26 -6.69
C SER A 229 5.26 22.10 -5.94
N ILE A 230 4.52 23.18 -5.78
CA ILE A 230 3.17 23.15 -5.21
C ILE A 230 2.19 23.01 -6.37
N ILE A 231 1.40 21.96 -6.35
CA ILE A 231 0.34 21.70 -7.32
C ILE A 231 -0.98 21.89 -6.59
N ALA A 232 -1.84 22.75 -7.11
CA ALA A 232 -3.07 23.14 -6.45
C ALA A 232 -4.29 23.02 -7.37
N LEU A 233 -5.43 22.62 -6.80
CA LEU A 233 -6.74 22.71 -7.42
C LEU A 233 -7.37 24.06 -7.05
N ARG A 234 -7.67 24.87 -8.07
CA ARG A 234 -8.39 26.12 -7.96
C ARG A 234 -9.63 26.08 -8.84
N LYS A 235 -10.77 25.84 -8.23
CA LYS A 235 -11.98 25.51 -8.99
C LYS A 235 -11.64 24.36 -9.96
N ARG A 236 -11.86 24.56 -11.27
CA ARG A 236 -11.60 23.55 -12.31
C ARG A 236 -10.15 23.46 -12.75
N ASN A 237 -9.26 24.33 -12.27
CA ASN A 237 -7.89 24.42 -12.77
C ASN A 237 -6.90 23.75 -11.83
N ILE A 238 -6.08 22.88 -12.37
CA ILE A 238 -4.88 22.37 -11.72
C ILE A 238 -3.73 23.29 -12.14
N VAL A 239 -3.15 23.97 -11.16
CA VAL A 239 -2.11 24.97 -11.38
C VAL A 239 -0.85 24.61 -10.60
N ARG A 240 0.31 25.00 -11.15
CA ARG A 240 1.57 25.01 -10.42
C ARG A 240 1.78 26.39 -9.81
N ILE A 241 2.05 26.45 -8.52
CA ILE A 241 2.32 27.66 -7.78
C ILE A 241 3.83 27.73 -7.49
N TYR A 242 4.47 28.79 -7.94
CA TYR A 242 5.90 29.02 -7.68
C TYR A 242 6.12 29.83 -6.40
N ASP A 243 5.57 31.03 -6.35
CA ASP A 243 5.45 31.92 -5.18
C ASP A 243 4.44 33.06 -5.48
N ILE A 244 4.27 33.98 -4.52
CA ILE A 244 3.31 35.11 -4.63
C ILE A 244 3.63 36.09 -5.76
N ILE A 245 4.87 36.14 -6.22
CA ILE A 245 5.39 37.14 -7.16
C ILE A 245 5.39 36.57 -8.60
N ARG A 246 5.53 35.24 -8.74
CA ARG A 246 5.58 34.58 -10.03
C ARG A 246 4.18 34.14 -10.44
N GLU A 247 3.92 34.28 -11.75
CA GLU A 247 2.69 33.82 -12.37
C GLU A 247 2.51 32.31 -12.14
N GLU A 248 1.25 31.90 -12.01
CA GLU A 248 0.87 30.50 -11.94
C GLU A 248 0.89 29.89 -13.33
N GLU A 249 1.29 28.64 -13.39
CA GLU A 249 1.22 27.84 -14.62
C GLU A 249 -0.02 26.96 -14.57
N LEU A 250 -0.94 27.13 -15.54
CA LEU A 250 -2.04 26.20 -15.75
C LEU A 250 -1.48 24.88 -16.29
N LEU A 251 -1.76 23.77 -15.60
CA LEU A 251 -1.34 22.45 -16.02
C LEU A 251 -2.47 21.69 -16.71
N TYR A 252 -3.62 21.57 -16.05
CA TYR A 252 -4.76 20.76 -16.49
C TYR A 252 -6.07 21.38 -16.06
N SER A 253 -7.17 20.96 -16.71
CA SER A 253 -8.54 21.27 -16.30
C SER A 253 -9.23 20.02 -15.74
N PHE A 254 -9.95 20.18 -14.62
CA PHE A 254 -10.75 19.15 -14.00
C PHE A 254 -12.23 19.49 -14.17
N GLU A 255 -12.85 18.96 -15.23
CA GLU A 255 -14.23 19.31 -15.62
C GLU A 255 -15.28 18.82 -14.62
N ASN A 256 -15.00 17.76 -13.86
CA ASN A 256 -15.90 17.20 -12.86
C ASN A 256 -15.97 18.01 -11.55
N TYR A 257 -15.30 19.16 -11.48
CA TYR A 257 -15.24 19.98 -10.29
C TYR A 257 -16.62 20.50 -9.86
N ASN A 258 -16.90 20.41 -8.55
CA ASN A 258 -18.08 20.93 -7.87
C ASN A 258 -17.66 21.71 -6.60
N ASP A 259 -18.15 22.95 -6.46
CA ASP A 259 -17.80 23.82 -5.31
C ASP A 259 -18.23 23.27 -3.94
N ASN A 260 -19.16 22.33 -3.90
CA ASN A 260 -19.70 21.74 -2.66
C ASN A 260 -18.94 20.49 -2.20
N TYR A 261 -17.91 20.08 -2.92
CA TYR A 261 -17.16 18.87 -2.61
C TYR A 261 -15.77 19.19 -2.04
N ASP A 262 -15.31 18.31 -1.18
CA ASP A 262 -13.93 18.32 -0.70
C ASP A 262 -13.05 17.52 -1.67
N TYR A 263 -11.81 18.00 -1.85
CA TYR A 263 -10.85 17.40 -2.78
C TYR A 263 -9.50 17.16 -2.12
N GLN A 264 -8.85 16.09 -2.55
CA GLN A 264 -7.43 15.86 -2.33
C GLN A 264 -6.75 15.70 -3.69
N ILE A 265 -5.58 16.30 -3.85
CA ILE A 265 -4.67 16.04 -4.96
C ILE A 265 -3.55 15.17 -4.42
N VAL A 266 -3.30 14.05 -5.08
CA VAL A 266 -2.24 13.13 -4.68
C VAL A 266 -1.42 12.68 -5.88
N PHE A 267 -0.10 12.57 -5.68
CA PHE A 267 0.77 11.87 -6.59
C PHE A 267 1.08 10.49 -6.00
N ILE A 268 0.77 9.46 -6.76
CA ILE A 268 1.08 8.08 -6.41
C ILE A 268 1.92 7.53 -7.55
N GLU A 269 3.15 7.09 -7.26
CA GLU A 269 4.09 6.61 -8.28
C GLU A 269 4.26 7.60 -9.47
N LYS A 270 4.26 8.91 -9.19
CA LYS A 270 4.36 10.03 -10.15
C LYS A 270 3.12 10.27 -11.02
N GLU A 271 2.06 9.49 -10.85
CA GLU A 271 0.79 9.73 -11.52
C GLU A 271 -0.11 10.63 -10.67
N LEU A 272 -0.86 11.51 -11.35
CA LEU A 272 -1.72 12.50 -10.71
C LEU A 272 -3.13 11.97 -10.54
N PHE A 273 -3.61 12.01 -9.31
CA PHE A 273 -4.98 11.65 -8.95
C PHE A 273 -5.68 12.78 -8.21
N ILE A 274 -6.99 12.82 -8.34
CA ILE A 274 -7.90 13.62 -7.53
C ILE A 274 -8.82 12.67 -6.78
N ILE A 275 -8.90 12.82 -5.47
CA ILE A 275 -9.88 12.11 -4.63
C ILE A 275 -10.93 13.13 -4.21
N GLU A 276 -12.19 12.87 -4.57
CA GLU A 276 -13.34 13.71 -4.27
C GLU A 276 -14.12 13.11 -3.10
N ASN A 277 -14.41 13.92 -2.08
CA ASN A 277 -15.15 13.53 -0.86
C ASN A 277 -14.58 12.29 -0.15
N ASN A 278 -13.30 12.00 -0.30
CA ASN A 278 -12.64 10.77 0.15
C ASN A 278 -13.24 9.47 -0.44
N LYS A 279 -13.95 9.52 -1.57
CA LYS A 279 -14.71 8.38 -2.12
C LYS A 279 -14.50 8.13 -3.59
N ASN A 280 -14.45 9.17 -4.39
CA ASN A 280 -14.36 9.05 -5.83
C ASN A 280 -12.95 9.32 -6.31
N LEU A 281 -12.39 8.40 -7.10
CA LEU A 281 -11.05 8.50 -7.64
C LEU A 281 -11.09 8.93 -9.10
N TYR A 282 -10.38 10.00 -9.40
CA TYR A 282 -10.12 10.45 -10.76
C TYR A 282 -8.62 10.34 -11.06
N PHE A 283 -8.29 9.77 -12.20
CA PHE A 283 -6.93 9.61 -12.71
C PHE A 283 -6.72 10.54 -13.91
N LEU A 284 -5.58 11.23 -13.97
CA LEU A 284 -5.20 12.03 -15.12
C LEU A 284 -4.67 11.12 -16.24
N ASN A 285 -5.46 10.96 -17.29
CA ASN A 285 -4.98 10.37 -18.53
C ASN A 285 -4.18 11.43 -19.31
N ARG A 286 -2.87 11.21 -19.41
CA ARG A 286 -1.94 12.18 -20.05
C ARG A 286 -2.00 12.14 -21.58
N GLU A 287 -2.58 11.12 -22.19
CA GLU A 287 -2.70 11.04 -23.65
C GLU A 287 -3.70 12.06 -24.19
N ASN A 288 -4.79 12.25 -23.46
CA ASN A 288 -5.87 13.20 -23.84
C ASN A 288 -5.98 14.39 -22.89
N ASN A 289 -5.16 14.46 -21.83
CA ASN A 289 -5.18 15.48 -20.79
C ASN A 289 -6.53 15.63 -20.06
N THR A 290 -7.24 14.51 -19.87
CA THR A 290 -8.52 14.49 -19.17
C THR A 290 -8.46 13.66 -17.90
N PHE A 291 -9.31 14.01 -16.93
CA PHE A 291 -9.49 13.20 -15.73
C PHE A 291 -10.59 12.16 -15.94
N GLU A 292 -10.24 10.91 -15.79
CA GLU A 292 -11.13 9.77 -15.89
C GLU A 292 -11.56 9.32 -14.49
N ASN A 293 -12.86 9.16 -14.27
CA ASN A 293 -13.35 8.53 -13.06
C ASN A 293 -13.01 7.03 -13.07
N LYS A 294 -12.29 6.56 -12.06
CA LYS A 294 -11.82 5.17 -11.98
C LYS A 294 -12.55 4.36 -10.91
N ILE A 295 -12.85 4.97 -9.77
CA ILE A 295 -13.51 4.28 -8.65
C ILE A 295 -14.56 5.22 -8.07
N ASN A 296 -15.75 4.67 -7.80
CA ASN A 296 -16.80 5.33 -7.02
C ASN A 296 -17.11 4.46 -5.82
N SER A 297 -16.57 4.83 -4.66
CA SER A 297 -16.84 4.14 -3.41
C SER A 297 -17.99 4.79 -2.65
N GLN A 298 -18.70 4.02 -1.85
CA GLN A 298 -19.68 4.55 -0.89
C GLN A 298 -19.00 4.95 0.44
N GLU A 299 -17.76 4.55 0.66
CA GLU A 299 -16.99 4.70 1.88
C GLU A 299 -15.67 5.42 1.62
N GLU A 300 -14.89 5.65 2.68
CA GLU A 300 -13.59 6.29 2.56
C GLU A 300 -12.62 5.44 1.76
N LEU A 301 -12.09 6.01 0.69
CA LEU A 301 -11.11 5.39 -0.18
C LEU A 301 -9.70 5.63 0.36
N LYS A 302 -8.96 4.54 0.53
CA LYS A 302 -7.56 4.52 0.93
C LYS A 302 -6.71 3.90 -0.18
N TYR A 303 -5.38 4.03 -0.08
CA TYR A 303 -4.48 3.44 -1.05
C TYR A 303 -3.11 3.09 -0.46
N THR A 304 -2.44 2.17 -1.12
CA THR A 304 -1.03 1.83 -0.92
C THR A 304 -0.41 1.45 -2.25
N SER A 305 0.86 1.81 -2.48
CA SER A 305 1.54 1.54 -3.74
C SER A 305 2.81 0.71 -3.54
N PHE A 306 3.16 -0.02 -4.58
CA PHE A 306 4.41 -0.74 -4.69
C PHE A 306 4.89 -0.74 -6.14
N PHE A 307 5.97 -0.03 -6.43
CA PHE A 307 6.52 0.21 -7.77
C PHE A 307 5.46 0.73 -8.77
N ASN A 308 5.02 -0.09 -9.70
CA ASN A 308 4.06 0.29 -10.73
C ASN A 308 2.66 -0.28 -10.48
N GLU A 309 2.31 -0.56 -9.24
CA GLU A 309 1.02 -1.10 -8.85
C GLU A 309 0.46 -0.35 -7.65
N ILE A 310 -0.82 -0.04 -7.69
CA ILE A 310 -1.53 0.64 -6.61
C ILE A 310 -2.71 -0.24 -6.19
N LEU A 311 -2.81 -0.52 -4.90
CA LEU A 311 -4.04 -1.03 -4.30
C LEU A 311 -4.83 0.15 -3.78
N PHE A 312 -6.05 0.30 -4.27
CA PHE A 312 -7.09 1.12 -3.68
C PHE A 312 -8.02 0.23 -2.88
N TYR A 313 -8.50 0.72 -1.76
CA TYR A 313 -9.43 -0.04 -0.94
C TYR A 313 -10.36 0.88 -0.13
N ASP A 314 -11.54 0.36 0.15
CA ASP A 314 -12.46 0.90 1.15
C ASP A 314 -12.72 -0.17 2.24
N ASN A 315 -13.75 -0.01 3.05
CA ASN A 315 -14.02 -0.97 4.12
C ASN A 315 -14.38 -2.39 3.63
N HIS A 316 -14.74 -2.57 2.36
CA HIS A 316 -15.22 -3.87 1.86
C HIS A 316 -14.54 -4.31 0.56
N ASN A 317 -13.94 -3.41 -0.18
CA ASN A 317 -13.45 -3.69 -1.52
C ASN A 317 -11.96 -3.43 -1.63
N ILE A 318 -11.29 -4.26 -2.42
CA ILE A 318 -9.88 -4.07 -2.80
C ILE A 318 -9.78 -4.07 -4.31
N TRP A 319 -9.19 -3.00 -4.87
CA TRP A 319 -8.96 -2.85 -6.30
C TRP A 319 -7.45 -2.68 -6.57
N LEU A 320 -7.01 -3.29 -7.66
CA LEU A 320 -5.66 -3.12 -8.21
C LEU A 320 -5.71 -2.21 -9.43
N MET A 321 -4.82 -1.22 -9.48
CA MET A 321 -4.51 -0.44 -10.67
C MET A 321 -3.04 -0.66 -11.03
N PRO A 322 -2.72 -1.40 -12.11
CA PRO A 322 -1.38 -1.45 -12.66
C PRO A 322 -1.09 -0.16 -13.44
N LEU A 323 0.09 0.42 -13.27
CA LEU A 323 0.53 1.64 -13.97
C LEU A 323 1.24 1.33 -15.29
N LYS A 324 1.50 0.06 -15.57
CA LYS A 324 2.01 -0.43 -16.84
C LYS A 324 1.31 -1.73 -17.21
N ARG A 325 1.40 -2.11 -18.48
CA ARG A 325 0.88 -3.38 -18.96
C ARG A 325 1.78 -4.54 -18.49
N TYR A 326 1.14 -5.62 -18.05
CA TYR A 326 1.77 -6.88 -17.70
C TYR A 326 1.15 -8.01 -18.55
N GLU A 327 1.98 -8.93 -19.01
CA GLU A 327 1.52 -10.11 -19.76
C GLU A 327 1.71 -11.40 -18.95
N SER A 328 2.55 -11.38 -17.94
CA SER A 328 2.91 -12.53 -17.11
C SER A 328 2.89 -12.13 -15.62
N PRO A 329 2.45 -12.99 -14.69
CA PRO A 329 1.90 -14.35 -14.90
C PRO A 329 0.48 -14.35 -15.47
N PHE A 330 -0.20 -13.22 -15.49
CA PHE A 330 -1.50 -13.00 -16.11
C PHE A 330 -1.61 -11.57 -16.63
N PHE A 331 -2.52 -11.38 -17.57
CA PHE A 331 -2.68 -10.11 -18.26
C PHE A 331 -3.28 -9.03 -17.36
N LYS A 332 -2.63 -7.85 -17.32
CA LYS A 332 -3.12 -6.64 -16.66
C LYS A 332 -2.88 -5.44 -17.58
N ASP A 333 -3.94 -4.77 -18.02
CA ASP A 333 -3.80 -3.53 -18.79
C ASP A 333 -3.39 -2.36 -17.90
N ALA A 334 -2.54 -1.48 -18.43
CA ALA A 334 -2.16 -0.26 -17.75
C ALA A 334 -3.40 0.59 -17.44
N TYR A 335 -3.43 1.17 -16.23
CA TYR A 335 -4.48 2.07 -15.73
C TYR A 335 -5.90 1.46 -15.71
N SER A 336 -6.03 0.14 -15.87
CA SER A 336 -7.30 -0.56 -15.64
C SER A 336 -7.57 -0.69 -14.14
N ILE A 337 -8.85 -0.82 -13.77
CA ILE A 337 -9.26 -1.17 -12.41
C ILE A 337 -9.64 -2.64 -12.38
N ILE A 338 -8.92 -3.42 -11.62
CA ILE A 338 -9.16 -4.85 -11.42
C ILE A 338 -9.71 -5.02 -10.00
N ASN A 339 -10.95 -5.51 -9.89
CA ASN A 339 -11.49 -5.90 -8.58
C ASN A 339 -10.76 -7.16 -8.10
N ILE A 340 -9.98 -7.03 -7.05
CA ILE A 340 -9.29 -8.16 -6.43
C ILE A 340 -10.26 -8.95 -5.56
N LYS A 341 -10.99 -8.28 -4.67
CA LYS A 341 -11.94 -8.93 -3.78
C LYS A 341 -12.94 -7.93 -3.19
N THR A 342 -14.16 -8.39 -3.01
CA THR A 342 -15.16 -7.77 -2.14
C THR A 342 -15.38 -8.69 -0.94
N PHE A 343 -15.32 -8.12 0.26
CA PHE A 343 -15.52 -8.80 1.54
C PHE A 343 -16.87 -8.40 2.15
N ASP A 344 -17.44 -9.28 2.93
CA ASP A 344 -18.59 -9.04 3.81
C ASP A 344 -18.16 -8.49 5.20
N ARG A 345 -16.87 -8.51 5.49
CA ARG A 345 -16.21 -8.03 6.70
C ARG A 345 -15.39 -6.77 6.38
N LYS A 346 -15.09 -6.00 7.43
CA LYS A 346 -14.39 -4.73 7.27
C LYS A 346 -12.89 -4.91 7.01
N VAL A 347 -12.41 -4.32 5.93
CA VAL A 347 -10.98 -4.14 5.64
C VAL A 347 -10.50 -2.85 6.33
N ASP A 348 -9.58 -2.94 7.28
CA ASP A 348 -9.14 -1.78 8.05
C ASP A 348 -7.87 -1.14 7.48
N ASP A 349 -6.83 -1.93 7.19
CA ASP A 349 -5.56 -1.47 6.63
C ASP A 349 -4.94 -2.51 5.69
N ILE A 350 -4.17 -2.04 4.70
CA ILE A 350 -3.45 -2.88 3.73
C ILE A 350 -2.02 -2.37 3.57
N LYS A 351 -1.04 -3.29 3.52
CA LYS A 351 0.35 -3.01 3.15
C LYS A 351 0.86 -4.04 2.15
N TRP A 352 1.58 -3.59 1.14
CA TRP A 352 2.28 -4.47 0.24
C TRP A 352 3.41 -5.22 0.96
N LEU A 353 3.53 -6.52 0.68
CA LEU A 353 4.72 -7.32 1.02
C LEU A 353 5.71 -7.34 -0.15
N ASN A 354 5.19 -7.49 -1.36
CA ASN A 354 5.92 -7.40 -2.63
C ASN A 354 4.90 -7.16 -3.77
N GLY A 355 5.32 -7.23 -5.03
CA GLY A 355 4.42 -7.02 -6.18
C GLY A 355 3.34 -8.09 -6.41
N ASP A 356 3.31 -9.18 -5.62
CA ASP A 356 2.37 -10.29 -5.80
C ASP A 356 1.52 -10.55 -4.55
N TYR A 357 1.92 -10.00 -3.38
CA TYR A 357 1.28 -10.24 -2.09
C TYR A 357 1.13 -8.98 -1.27
N PHE A 358 0.04 -8.91 -0.54
CA PHE A 358 -0.21 -7.88 0.47
C PHE A 358 -0.68 -8.49 1.80
N VAL A 359 -0.37 -7.79 2.88
CA VAL A 359 -0.89 -8.09 4.23
C VAL A 359 -2.00 -7.10 4.55
N PHE A 360 -3.06 -7.55 5.20
CA PHE A 360 -4.21 -6.73 5.52
C PHE A 360 -4.90 -7.19 6.80
N THR A 361 -5.68 -6.29 7.39
CA THR A 361 -6.55 -6.62 8.52
C THR A 361 -8.01 -6.66 8.07
N LEU A 362 -8.73 -7.68 8.54
CA LEU A 362 -10.14 -7.91 8.26
C LEU A 362 -10.86 -8.08 9.61
N ASP A 363 -11.65 -7.07 10.05
CA ASP A 363 -12.16 -6.95 11.42
C ASP A 363 -11.05 -7.18 12.47
N ASN A 364 -9.91 -6.50 12.31
CA ASN A 364 -8.69 -6.63 13.12
C ASN A 364 -7.97 -7.99 13.05
N GLU A 365 -8.47 -8.99 12.32
CA GLU A 365 -7.73 -10.22 12.07
C GLU A 365 -6.67 -10.02 10.97
N LEU A 366 -5.45 -10.49 11.22
CA LEU A 366 -4.32 -10.30 10.32
C LEU A 366 -4.24 -11.42 9.27
N HIS A 367 -4.22 -11.02 8.00
CA HIS A 367 -4.20 -11.92 6.85
C HIS A 367 -3.15 -11.52 5.81
N ILE A 368 -2.72 -12.49 5.01
CA ILE A 368 -1.96 -12.27 3.76
C ILE A 368 -2.80 -12.73 2.60
N SER A 369 -2.79 -12.00 1.49
CA SER A 369 -3.42 -12.38 0.23
C SER A 369 -2.47 -12.17 -0.94
N GLU A 370 -2.63 -12.99 -1.96
CA GLU A 370 -2.07 -12.72 -3.28
C GLU A 370 -2.94 -11.74 -4.08
N ILE A 371 -2.40 -11.17 -5.15
CA ILE A 371 -3.18 -10.35 -6.12
C ILE A 371 -3.69 -11.16 -7.31
N ASP A 372 -3.25 -12.39 -7.52
CA ASP A 372 -3.66 -13.25 -8.63
C ASP A 372 -5.12 -13.69 -8.47
N ASN A 373 -6.01 -13.07 -9.22
CA ASN A 373 -7.46 -13.30 -9.18
C ASN A 373 -7.98 -14.21 -10.32
N ARG A 374 -7.12 -14.97 -10.99
CA ARG A 374 -7.53 -15.92 -12.08
C ARG A 374 -8.46 -17.04 -11.60
N ASP A 375 -8.59 -17.23 -10.31
CA ASP A 375 -9.54 -18.12 -9.63
C ASP A 375 -9.78 -17.52 -8.25
N LYS A 376 -10.16 -18.32 -7.25
CA LYS A 376 -10.25 -17.86 -5.88
C LYS A 376 -8.88 -17.39 -5.37
N LEU A 377 -8.86 -16.28 -4.66
CA LEU A 377 -7.66 -15.81 -3.97
C LEU A 377 -7.24 -16.79 -2.89
N ASN A 378 -5.94 -17.03 -2.80
CA ASN A 378 -5.35 -17.67 -1.63
C ASN A 378 -5.16 -16.60 -0.55
N ILE A 379 -5.90 -16.76 0.54
CA ILE A 379 -5.86 -15.86 1.72
C ILE A 379 -5.45 -16.70 2.92
N PHE A 380 -4.43 -16.25 3.65
CA PHE A 380 -3.82 -16.97 4.77
C PHE A 380 -3.94 -16.15 6.04
N SER A 381 -4.43 -16.74 7.14
CA SER A 381 -4.45 -16.10 8.46
C SER A 381 -3.06 -16.20 9.11
N LEU A 382 -2.63 -15.12 9.76
CA LEU A 382 -1.42 -15.09 10.58
C LEU A 382 -1.72 -15.31 12.08
N ASN A 383 -2.94 -15.75 12.41
CA ASN A 383 -3.38 -16.08 13.78
C ASN A 383 -3.21 -14.91 14.78
N LYS A 384 -3.49 -13.68 14.31
CA LYS A 384 -3.57 -12.46 15.12
C LYS A 384 -4.95 -11.83 14.95
N ASN A 385 -5.65 -11.59 16.06
CA ASN A 385 -7.08 -11.32 16.05
C ASN A 385 -7.45 -9.93 16.62
N ASP A 386 -6.48 -9.14 17.05
CA ASP A 386 -6.69 -7.79 17.58
C ASP A 386 -5.65 -6.79 17.07
N THR A 387 -5.32 -6.95 15.78
CA THR A 387 -4.33 -6.12 15.09
C THR A 387 -4.94 -4.81 14.64
N SER A 388 -4.53 -3.70 15.23
CA SER A 388 -5.06 -2.37 14.95
C SER A 388 -4.21 -1.56 13.96
N ASN A 389 -2.94 -1.89 13.77
CA ASN A 389 -2.02 -1.18 12.89
C ASN A 389 -0.95 -2.14 12.33
N ILE A 390 -0.57 -1.95 11.08
CA ILE A 390 0.42 -2.78 10.38
C ILE A 390 1.45 -1.94 9.62
N PHE A 391 2.70 -2.39 9.62
CA PHE A 391 3.78 -1.82 8.82
C PHE A 391 4.74 -2.89 8.34
N PHE A 392 4.96 -2.97 7.05
CA PHE A 392 5.96 -3.85 6.45
C PHE A 392 7.20 -3.05 6.04
N ASN A 393 8.36 -3.42 6.60
CA ASN A 393 9.63 -2.82 6.21
C ASN A 393 10.22 -3.58 5.02
N GLY A 394 10.15 -2.99 3.83
CA GLY A 394 10.64 -3.59 2.59
C GLY A 394 12.14 -3.89 2.58
N ASN A 395 12.96 -3.20 3.39
CA ASN A 395 14.40 -3.41 3.47
C ASN A 395 14.77 -4.64 4.32
N THR A 396 14.17 -4.77 5.49
CA THR A 396 14.46 -5.88 6.43
C THR A 396 13.55 -7.08 6.21
N LYS A 397 12.42 -6.91 5.47
CA LYS A 397 11.38 -7.91 5.25
C LYS A 397 10.63 -8.31 6.52
N ASP A 398 10.65 -7.45 7.52
CA ASP A 398 9.95 -7.63 8.78
C ASP A 398 8.57 -6.98 8.71
N LEU A 399 7.56 -7.63 9.26
CA LEU A 399 6.26 -7.04 9.51
C LEU A 399 6.18 -6.62 10.98
N TYR A 400 5.80 -5.38 11.22
CA TYR A 400 5.51 -4.83 12.54
C TYR A 400 4.01 -4.65 12.69
N ILE A 401 3.48 -5.02 13.84
CA ILE A 401 2.05 -4.92 14.13
C ILE A 401 1.83 -4.38 15.54
N LEU A 402 0.68 -3.76 15.73
CA LEU A 402 0.12 -3.47 17.04
C LEU A 402 -1.05 -4.42 17.29
N ASP A 403 -0.89 -5.36 18.20
CA ASP A 403 -1.85 -6.42 18.51
C ASP A 403 -2.13 -6.39 20.02
N ASP A 404 -3.35 -6.05 20.42
CA ASP A 404 -3.75 -5.88 21.83
C ASP A 404 -2.77 -5.01 22.65
N ASN A 405 -2.44 -3.82 22.15
CA ASN A 405 -1.48 -2.90 22.75
C ASN A 405 -0.02 -3.43 22.88
N ASN A 406 0.29 -4.55 22.25
CA ASN A 406 1.65 -5.07 22.17
C ASN A 406 2.25 -4.75 20.80
N PHE A 407 3.40 -4.11 20.80
CA PHE A 407 4.17 -3.84 19.58
C PHE A 407 5.02 -5.06 19.27
N LEU A 408 4.67 -5.75 18.19
CA LEU A 408 5.23 -7.04 17.80
C LEU A 408 5.95 -6.93 16.47
N LYS A 409 6.91 -7.83 16.27
CA LYS A 409 7.66 -8.00 15.03
C LYS A 409 7.62 -9.47 14.60
N THR A 410 7.39 -9.73 13.30
CA THR A 410 7.48 -11.09 12.77
C THR A 410 8.91 -11.49 12.43
N GLU A 411 9.13 -12.81 12.28
CA GLU A 411 10.20 -13.31 11.42
C GLU A 411 9.94 -12.91 9.95
N LYS A 412 10.95 -13.08 9.07
CA LYS A 412 10.78 -12.76 7.65
C LYS A 412 9.68 -13.60 7.01
N LEU A 413 8.67 -12.92 6.47
CA LEU A 413 7.53 -13.56 5.80
C LEU A 413 7.80 -13.92 4.34
N ILE A 414 8.68 -13.18 3.69
CA ILE A 414 9.01 -13.34 2.27
C ILE A 414 10.52 -13.45 2.07
N PRO A 415 10.98 -14.11 1.00
CA PRO A 415 12.40 -14.30 0.71
C PRO A 415 13.18 -13.02 0.45
#